data_ab30d83e1614cf8395cab47ca25c35cd
#
_entry.id   ab30d83e1614cf8395cab47ca25c35cd
#
_cell.length_a   1.000
_cell.length_b   1.000
_cell.length_c   1.000
_cell.angle_alpha   90.00
_cell.angle_beta   90.00
_cell.angle_gamma   90.00
#
_symmetry.space_group_name_H-M   'P 1'
#
loop_
_entity.id
_entity.type
_entity.pdbx_description
1 polymer ?
#
loop_
_entity_poly.entity_id
_entity_poly.type
_entity_poly.pdbx_seq_one_letter_code
_entity_poly.pdbx_strand_id
1 'polypeptide(L)'
;MVDFSVFGDYQNPVEFNFSTAEGFSSQLRWTSQRINIFDARTSLVESIASREFRGFFATVFTQNIHVCSADAMALSEALTTAADMVDYLAEQARLENKRRQQVRDFAAQHDDFGDHVRDFFTGVDVPPNLTPAESPSPQLLHPPVTGDRQQDRSIPARSRPPTALM
;
A
#
# COMPACT_ATOMS: atom_id res chain seq x y z
N MET A 1 -3.90 -4.12 44.81
CA MET A 1 -3.48 -3.24 43.69
C MET A 1 -3.60 -4.08 42.44
N VAL A 2 -4.54 -3.74 41.55
CA VAL A 2 -4.70 -4.49 40.29
C VAL A 2 -3.45 -4.22 39.45
N ASP A 3 -2.82 -5.29 38.96
CA ASP A 3 -1.69 -5.14 38.05
C ASP A 3 -2.18 -4.81 36.66
N PHE A 4 -2.19 -3.51 36.31
CA PHE A 4 -2.59 -3.01 35.02
C PHE A 4 -1.53 -3.22 33.93
N SER A 5 -0.36 -3.78 34.27
CA SER A 5 0.71 -4.04 33.30
C SER A 5 0.30 -5.01 32.19
N VAL A 6 -0.66 -5.90 32.47
CA VAL A 6 -1.22 -6.86 31.50
C VAL A 6 -1.96 -6.17 30.32
N PHE A 7 -2.37 -4.92 30.50
CA PHE A 7 -3.05 -4.17 29.44
C PHE A 7 -2.11 -3.42 28.49
N GLY A 8 -0.80 -3.50 28.74
CA GLY A 8 0.22 -2.77 27.96
C GLY A 8 0.09 -1.25 28.14
N ASP A 9 0.59 -0.50 27.15
CA ASP A 9 0.44 0.96 27.15
C ASP A 9 -1.00 1.33 26.76
N TYR A 10 -1.80 1.72 27.75
CA TYR A 10 -3.20 2.15 27.57
C TYR A 10 -3.42 3.61 27.91
N GLN A 11 -2.46 4.28 28.53
CA GLN A 11 -2.63 5.65 29.04
C GLN A 11 -2.73 6.67 27.92
N ASN A 12 -1.92 6.48 26.88
CA ASN A 12 -1.89 7.36 25.73
C ASN A 12 -2.59 6.74 24.52
N PRO A 13 -3.24 7.53 23.67
CA PRO A 13 -3.72 7.02 22.39
C PRO A 13 -2.53 6.59 21.50
N VAL A 14 -2.79 5.74 20.53
CA VAL A 14 -1.82 5.43 19.48
C VAL A 14 -1.56 6.69 18.67
N GLU A 15 -0.30 7.07 18.53
CA GLU A 15 0.12 8.17 17.68
C GLU A 15 -0.02 7.77 16.20
N PHE A 16 -1.19 8.01 15.64
CA PHE A 16 -1.47 7.72 14.23
C PHE A 16 -2.17 8.91 13.58
N ASN A 17 -1.62 9.40 12.48
CA ASN A 17 -2.22 10.51 11.75
C ASN A 17 -3.25 10.00 10.73
N PHE A 18 -4.48 9.87 11.16
CA PHE A 18 -5.58 9.36 10.34
C PHE A 18 -5.85 10.19 9.09
N SER A 19 -5.77 11.51 9.19
CA SER A 19 -6.00 12.40 8.05
C SER A 19 -4.93 12.24 6.96
N THR A 20 -3.67 12.13 7.38
CA THR A 20 -2.56 11.87 6.44
C THR A 20 -2.68 10.48 5.80
N ALA A 21 -3.05 9.47 6.57
CA ALA A 21 -3.24 8.11 6.05
C ALA A 21 -4.38 8.06 5.02
N GLU A 22 -5.52 8.68 5.31
CA GLU A 22 -6.67 8.76 4.39
C GLU A 22 -6.33 9.53 3.11
N GLY A 23 -5.64 10.66 3.22
CA GLY A 23 -5.14 11.42 2.08
C GLY A 23 -4.17 10.60 1.23
N PHE A 24 -3.26 9.85 1.87
CA PHE A 24 -2.27 9.03 1.19
C PHE A 24 -2.92 7.83 0.47
N SER A 25 -3.81 7.08 1.12
CA SER A 25 -4.51 5.95 0.48
C SER A 25 -5.36 6.41 -0.71
N SER A 26 -6.03 7.56 -0.58
CA SER A 26 -6.79 8.18 -1.66
C SER A 26 -5.89 8.56 -2.85
N GLN A 27 -4.73 9.14 -2.58
CA GLN A 27 -3.75 9.50 -3.61
C GLN A 27 -3.20 8.28 -4.36
N LEU A 28 -2.92 7.19 -3.64
CA LEU A 28 -2.48 5.93 -4.24
C LEU A 28 -3.55 5.37 -5.19
N ARG A 29 -4.82 5.31 -4.76
CA ARG A 29 -5.94 4.85 -5.61
C ARG A 29 -6.14 5.73 -6.83
N TRP A 30 -6.09 7.05 -6.64
CA TRP A 30 -6.19 7.98 -7.76
C TRP A 30 -5.07 7.79 -8.78
N THR A 31 -3.83 7.58 -8.32
CA THR A 31 -2.68 7.32 -9.18
C THR A 31 -2.84 6.00 -9.94
N SER A 32 -3.28 4.94 -9.26
CA SER A 32 -3.61 3.65 -9.87
C SER A 32 -4.64 3.80 -11.01
N GLN A 33 -5.73 4.52 -10.75
CA GLN A 33 -6.76 4.78 -11.76
C GLN A 33 -6.21 5.54 -12.98
N ARG A 34 -5.33 6.52 -12.77
CA ARG A 34 -4.69 7.26 -13.87
C ARG A 34 -3.79 6.38 -14.71
N ILE A 35 -3.06 5.45 -14.10
CA ILE A 35 -2.24 4.48 -14.83
C ILE A 35 -3.13 3.62 -15.73
N ASN A 36 -4.24 3.11 -15.23
CA ASN A 36 -5.17 2.30 -16.02
C ASN A 36 -5.79 3.07 -17.18
N ILE A 37 -6.14 4.36 -16.99
CA ILE A 37 -6.63 5.21 -18.08
C ILE A 37 -5.55 5.44 -19.14
N PHE A 38 -4.30 5.63 -18.69
CA PHE A 38 -3.18 5.82 -19.61
C PHE A 38 -2.90 4.55 -20.41
N ASP A 39 -2.93 3.39 -19.78
CA ASP A 39 -2.76 2.08 -20.43
C ASP A 39 -3.84 1.83 -21.49
N ALA A 40 -5.10 2.12 -21.18
CA ALA A 40 -6.19 2.01 -22.14
C ALA A 40 -5.99 2.92 -23.38
N ARG A 41 -5.45 4.13 -23.20
CA ARG A 41 -5.11 5.04 -24.30
C ARG A 41 -3.94 4.52 -25.12
N THR A 42 -2.94 3.94 -24.48
CA THR A 42 -1.77 3.34 -25.14
C THR A 42 -2.19 2.17 -26.02
N SER A 43 -3.09 1.30 -25.56
CA SER A 43 -3.67 0.21 -26.34
C SER A 43 -4.43 0.70 -27.56
N LEU A 44 -5.14 1.84 -27.46
CA LEU A 44 -5.78 2.46 -28.62
C LEU A 44 -4.75 2.94 -29.65
N VAL A 45 -3.69 3.61 -29.20
CA VAL A 45 -2.59 4.07 -30.09
C VAL A 45 -1.92 2.87 -30.76
N GLU A 46 -1.68 1.79 -30.05
CA GLU A 46 -1.15 0.55 -30.60
C GLU A 46 -2.04 0.01 -31.73
N SER A 47 -3.35 -0.05 -31.50
CA SER A 47 -4.31 -0.53 -32.50
C SER A 47 -4.32 0.30 -33.79
N ILE A 48 -4.08 1.60 -33.69
CA ILE A 48 -3.96 2.49 -34.85
C ILE A 48 -2.59 2.30 -35.52
N ALA A 49 -1.52 2.32 -34.74
CA ALA A 49 -0.16 2.21 -35.25
C ALA A 49 0.09 0.88 -35.94
N SER A 50 -0.45 -0.24 -35.44
CA SER A 50 -0.29 -1.57 -36.02
C SER A 50 -0.91 -1.71 -37.42
N ARG A 51 -1.79 -0.81 -37.84
CA ARG A 51 -2.34 -0.75 -39.22
C ARG A 51 -1.37 -0.13 -40.20
N GLU A 52 -0.57 0.82 -39.71
CA GLU A 52 0.33 1.64 -40.57
C GLU A 52 1.76 1.10 -40.55
N PHE A 53 2.23 0.58 -39.39
CA PHE A 53 3.57 0.03 -39.26
C PHE A 53 3.63 -1.41 -39.74
N ARG A 54 4.71 -1.75 -40.46
CA ARG A 54 5.00 -3.12 -40.93
C ARG A 54 6.47 -3.44 -40.75
N GLY A 55 6.75 -4.75 -40.68
CA GLY A 55 8.11 -5.27 -40.58
C GLY A 55 8.68 -5.29 -39.17
N PHE A 56 9.99 -5.37 -39.07
CA PHE A 56 10.71 -5.56 -37.82
C PHE A 56 10.39 -4.50 -36.75
N PHE A 57 10.34 -3.24 -37.13
CA PHE A 57 10.04 -2.16 -36.19
C PHE A 57 8.61 -2.22 -35.63
N ALA A 58 7.66 -2.70 -36.39
CA ALA A 58 6.32 -2.94 -35.88
C ALA A 58 6.32 -4.01 -34.79
N THR A 59 7.07 -5.09 -35.01
CA THR A 59 7.20 -6.17 -34.01
C THR A 59 7.83 -5.67 -32.71
N VAL A 60 8.94 -4.93 -32.80
CA VAL A 60 9.63 -4.36 -31.61
C VAL A 60 8.73 -3.37 -30.88
N PHE A 61 8.00 -2.53 -31.63
CA PHE A 61 7.06 -1.54 -31.06
C PHE A 61 5.94 -2.25 -30.28
N THR A 62 5.28 -3.23 -30.89
CA THR A 62 4.21 -4.01 -30.25
C THR A 62 4.71 -4.75 -29.01
N GLN A 63 5.86 -5.41 -29.08
CA GLN A 63 6.44 -6.08 -27.93
C GLN A 63 6.73 -5.11 -26.78
N ASN A 64 7.31 -3.95 -27.07
CA ASN A 64 7.60 -2.97 -26.04
C ASN A 64 6.33 -2.36 -25.44
N ILE A 65 5.26 -2.17 -26.21
CA ILE A 65 3.97 -1.73 -25.68
C ILE A 65 3.38 -2.79 -24.74
N HIS A 66 3.41 -4.06 -25.11
CA HIS A 66 2.92 -5.13 -24.23
C HIS A 66 3.68 -5.17 -22.90
N VAL A 67 5.02 -5.02 -22.93
CA VAL A 67 5.81 -4.92 -21.68
C VAL A 67 5.40 -3.70 -20.88
N CYS A 68 5.24 -2.53 -21.51
CA CYS A 68 4.78 -1.32 -20.81
C CYS A 68 3.39 -1.48 -20.18
N SER A 69 2.47 -2.13 -20.88
CA SER A 69 1.12 -2.41 -20.38
C SER A 69 1.16 -3.37 -19.18
N ALA A 70 1.94 -4.44 -19.27
CA ALA A 70 2.12 -5.36 -18.15
C ALA A 70 2.73 -4.66 -16.91
N ASP A 71 3.75 -3.82 -17.12
CA ASP A 71 4.38 -3.02 -16.06
C ASP A 71 3.37 -2.02 -15.44
N ALA A 72 2.54 -1.38 -16.27
CA ALA A 72 1.51 -0.45 -15.83
C ALA A 72 0.45 -1.15 -14.96
N MET A 73 -0.01 -2.33 -15.38
CA MET A 73 -0.96 -3.13 -14.61
C MET A 73 -0.36 -3.56 -13.27
N ALA A 74 0.86 -4.07 -13.26
CA ALA A 74 1.54 -4.50 -12.03
C ALA A 74 1.74 -3.32 -11.06
N LEU A 75 2.10 -2.14 -11.58
CA LEU A 75 2.22 -0.92 -10.77
C LEU A 75 0.87 -0.47 -10.21
N SER A 76 -0.18 -0.49 -11.02
CA SER A 76 -1.54 -0.14 -10.60
C SER A 76 -2.03 -1.06 -9.47
N GLU A 77 -1.79 -2.35 -9.58
CA GLU A 77 -2.13 -3.34 -8.54
C GLU A 77 -1.32 -3.10 -7.25
N ALA A 78 -0.01 -2.88 -7.37
CA ALA A 78 0.84 -2.57 -6.21
C ALA A 78 0.40 -1.31 -5.47
N LEU A 79 0.00 -0.25 -6.20
CA LEU A 79 -0.52 0.99 -5.59
C LEU A 79 -1.86 0.76 -4.88
N THR A 80 -2.74 -0.05 -5.45
CA THR A 80 -4.02 -0.40 -4.82
C THR A 80 -3.79 -1.21 -3.55
N THR A 81 -2.92 -2.20 -3.60
CA THR A 81 -2.53 -3.01 -2.43
C THR A 81 -1.92 -2.15 -1.33
N ALA A 82 -1.05 -1.19 -1.69
CA ALA A 82 -0.48 -0.25 -0.74
C ALA A 82 -1.56 0.63 -0.07
N ALA A 83 -2.55 1.10 -0.84
CA ALA A 83 -3.67 1.86 -0.29
C ALA A 83 -4.49 1.04 0.71
N ASP A 84 -4.79 -0.21 0.37
CA ASP A 84 -5.55 -1.12 1.24
C ASP A 84 -4.79 -1.42 2.54
N MET A 85 -3.46 -1.54 2.48
CA MET A 85 -2.62 -1.69 3.68
C MET A 85 -2.65 -0.46 4.58
N VAL A 86 -2.61 0.74 4.01
CA VAL A 86 -2.72 2.00 4.79
C VAL A 86 -4.06 2.08 5.49
N ASP A 87 -5.15 1.75 4.80
CA ASP A 87 -6.49 1.74 5.39
C ASP A 87 -6.63 0.67 6.48
N TYR A 88 -6.04 -0.50 6.28
CA TYR A 88 -5.98 -1.56 7.29
C TYR A 88 -5.24 -1.10 8.56
N LEU A 89 -4.07 -0.46 8.41
CA LEU A 89 -3.33 0.07 9.56
C LEU A 89 -4.11 1.18 10.28
N ALA A 90 -4.81 2.03 9.55
CA ALA A 90 -5.68 3.05 10.14
C ALA A 90 -6.82 2.43 10.97
N GLU A 91 -7.43 1.36 10.47
CA GLU A 91 -8.48 0.65 11.21
C GLU A 91 -7.92 -0.05 12.45
N GLN A 92 -6.75 -0.69 12.37
CA GLN A 92 -6.09 -1.29 13.54
C GLN A 92 -5.77 -0.23 14.60
N ALA A 93 -5.29 0.95 14.20
CA ALA A 93 -5.05 2.05 15.12
C ALA A 93 -6.33 2.57 15.78
N ARG A 94 -7.47 2.61 15.06
CA ARG A 94 -8.78 2.96 15.65
C ARG A 94 -9.24 1.92 16.67
N LEU A 95 -9.12 0.64 16.34
CA LEU A 95 -9.50 -0.46 17.23
C LEU A 95 -8.65 -0.46 18.49
N GLU A 96 -7.34 -0.25 18.37
CA GLU A 96 -6.44 -0.14 19.51
C GLU A 96 -6.75 1.09 20.38
N ASN A 97 -7.05 2.24 19.78
CA ASN A 97 -7.47 3.42 20.53
C ASN A 97 -8.78 3.19 21.30
N LYS A 98 -9.73 2.48 20.68
CA LYS A 98 -10.98 2.08 21.35
C LYS A 98 -10.70 1.14 22.52
N ARG A 99 -9.83 0.14 22.35
CA ARG A 99 -9.40 -0.77 23.42
C ARG A 99 -8.76 0.02 24.57
N ARG A 100 -7.80 0.90 24.28
CA ARG A 100 -7.11 1.74 25.28
C ARG A 100 -8.10 2.60 26.04
N GLN A 101 -9.11 3.17 25.37
CA GLN A 101 -10.16 3.93 26.04
C GLN A 101 -10.97 3.02 26.99
N GLN A 102 -11.37 1.83 26.56
CA GLN A 102 -12.09 0.86 27.40
C GLN A 102 -11.29 0.47 28.65
N VAL A 103 -9.96 0.30 28.49
CA VAL A 103 -9.08 0.02 29.64
C VAL A 103 -9.05 1.20 30.61
N ARG A 104 -8.95 2.44 30.12
CA ARG A 104 -9.00 3.62 30.99
C ARG A 104 -10.32 3.73 31.72
N ASP A 105 -11.44 3.51 31.04
CA ASP A 105 -12.76 3.55 31.66
C ASP A 105 -12.92 2.43 32.70
N PHE A 106 -12.40 1.24 32.42
CA PHE A 106 -12.35 0.13 33.38
C PHE A 106 -11.48 0.47 34.59
N ALA A 107 -10.28 1.01 34.37
CA ALA A 107 -9.38 1.44 35.44
C ALA A 107 -10.02 2.52 36.32
N ALA A 108 -10.63 3.53 35.72
CA ALA A 108 -11.31 4.61 36.46
C ALA A 108 -12.48 4.09 37.30
N GLN A 109 -13.22 3.09 36.84
CA GLN A 109 -14.32 2.48 37.62
C GLN A 109 -13.81 1.65 38.81
N HIS A 110 -12.57 1.18 38.78
CA HIS A 110 -12.01 0.29 39.81
C HIS A 110 -10.97 0.99 40.71
N ASP A 111 -10.54 2.22 40.36
CA ASP A 111 -9.59 3.00 41.17
C ASP A 111 -10.27 3.65 42.39
N ASP A 112 -11.59 3.88 42.32
CA ASP A 112 -12.41 4.48 43.38
C ASP A 112 -12.82 3.49 44.48
N PHE A 113 -12.57 2.17 44.30
CA PHE A 113 -12.85 1.13 45.26
C PHE A 113 -11.62 0.89 46.16
N GLY A 114 -11.38 1.85 47.06
CA GLY A 114 -10.32 1.72 48.03
C GLY A 114 -10.33 0.39 48.80
N ASP A 115 -9.14 -0.08 49.15
CA ASP A 115 -8.68 -1.11 50.12
C ASP A 115 -9.56 -2.35 50.42
N HIS A 116 -10.87 -2.32 50.28
CA HIS A 116 -11.78 -3.42 50.59
C HIS A 116 -11.94 -4.47 49.47
N VAL A 117 -11.40 -4.21 48.28
CA VAL A 117 -11.57 -5.08 47.11
C VAL A 117 -10.34 -5.93 46.85
N ARG A 118 -9.31 -5.80 47.63
CA ARG A 118 -8.03 -6.51 47.46
C ARG A 118 -8.18 -8.04 47.45
N ASP A 119 -9.15 -8.58 48.21
CA ASP A 119 -9.40 -10.01 48.30
C ASP A 119 -10.38 -10.53 47.22
N PHE A 120 -11.16 -9.65 46.61
CA PHE A 120 -12.13 -10.03 45.59
C PHE A 120 -11.54 -10.13 44.17
N PHE A 121 -10.44 -9.44 43.92
CA PHE A 121 -9.85 -9.31 42.57
C PHE A 121 -8.72 -10.31 42.26
N THR A 122 -8.38 -11.24 43.14
CA THR A 122 -7.49 -12.36 42.76
C THR A 122 -8.13 -13.33 41.75
N GLY A 123 -9.40 -13.12 41.40
CA GLY A 123 -10.16 -13.93 40.46
C GLY A 123 -10.96 -13.16 39.39
N VAL A 124 -10.70 -11.85 39.20
CA VAL A 124 -11.35 -11.11 38.10
C VAL A 124 -10.74 -11.54 36.78
N ASP A 125 -11.51 -12.29 36.00
CA ASP A 125 -11.22 -12.54 34.62
C ASP A 125 -11.19 -11.19 33.87
N VAL A 126 -9.98 -10.76 33.48
CA VAL A 126 -9.82 -9.60 32.60
C VAL A 126 -10.58 -9.88 31.32
N PRO A 127 -11.53 -9.01 30.93
CA PRO A 127 -12.25 -9.23 29.69
C PRO A 127 -11.28 -9.41 28.53
N PRO A 128 -11.38 -10.47 27.71
CA PRO A 128 -10.40 -10.79 26.68
C PRO A 128 -10.25 -9.67 25.61
N ASN A 129 -11.26 -8.82 25.47
CA ASN A 129 -11.23 -7.65 24.58
C ASN A 129 -10.36 -6.49 25.10
N LEU A 130 -9.87 -6.55 26.35
CA LEU A 130 -9.00 -5.54 26.94
C LEU A 130 -7.51 -5.90 26.84
N THR A 131 -7.17 -7.14 26.50
CA THR A 131 -5.78 -7.54 26.25
C THR A 131 -5.29 -6.98 24.91
N PRO A 132 -4.01 -6.54 24.83
CA PRO A 132 -3.45 -6.09 23.57
C PRO A 132 -3.52 -7.21 22.52
N ALA A 133 -4.00 -6.88 21.32
CA ALA A 133 -3.83 -7.74 20.16
C ALA A 133 -2.36 -7.72 19.71
N GLU A 134 -1.92 -8.77 19.03
CA GLU A 134 -0.62 -8.74 18.35
C GLU A 134 -0.60 -7.58 17.35
N SER A 135 0.50 -6.82 17.39
CA SER A 135 0.67 -5.72 16.43
C SER A 135 0.67 -6.29 15.01
N PRO A 136 -0.15 -5.75 14.10
CA PRO A 136 -0.14 -6.21 12.73
C PRO A 136 1.24 -5.98 12.12
N SER A 137 1.85 -7.06 11.61
CA SER A 137 3.09 -6.92 10.84
C SER A 137 2.74 -6.41 9.45
N PRO A 138 3.23 -5.23 9.05
CA PRO A 138 3.03 -4.76 7.70
C PRO A 138 3.69 -5.75 6.72
N GLN A 139 2.93 -6.19 5.73
CA GLN A 139 3.52 -6.97 4.64
C GLN A 139 4.48 -6.07 3.87
N LEU A 140 5.72 -6.54 3.68
CA LEU A 140 6.67 -5.85 2.83
C LEU A 140 6.15 -5.90 1.38
N LEU A 141 5.71 -4.74 0.88
CA LEU A 141 5.38 -4.59 -0.53
C LEU A 141 6.68 -4.54 -1.31
N HIS A 142 6.89 -5.55 -2.14
CA HIS A 142 7.97 -5.50 -3.11
C HIS A 142 7.50 -4.68 -4.32
N PRO A 143 8.31 -3.71 -4.80
CA PRO A 143 7.98 -3.01 -6.03
C PRO A 143 7.90 -4.04 -7.17
N PRO A 144 6.97 -3.87 -8.13
CA PRO A 144 6.89 -4.74 -9.28
C PRO A 144 8.19 -4.68 -10.07
N VAL A 145 8.64 -5.85 -10.52
CA VAL A 145 9.82 -5.95 -11.39
C VAL A 145 9.40 -5.49 -12.79
N THR A 146 10.13 -4.53 -13.35
CA THR A 146 9.89 -4.05 -14.71
C THR A 146 10.32 -5.10 -15.74
N GLY A 147 9.52 -5.29 -16.79
CA GLY A 147 9.86 -6.20 -17.88
C GLY A 147 11.03 -5.70 -18.74
N ASP A 148 11.78 -6.65 -19.32
CA ASP A 148 12.86 -6.33 -20.25
C ASP A 148 12.30 -5.78 -21.56
N ARG A 149 12.64 -4.53 -21.87
CA ARG A 149 12.33 -3.89 -23.14
C ARG A 149 13.39 -4.25 -24.17
N GLN A 150 12.97 -4.70 -25.34
CA GLN A 150 13.90 -4.89 -26.46
C GLN A 150 14.47 -3.53 -26.88
N GLN A 151 15.73 -3.30 -26.55
CA GLN A 151 16.50 -2.23 -27.16
C GLN A 151 17.07 -2.76 -28.46
N ASP A 152 16.70 -2.13 -29.57
CA ASP A 152 17.33 -2.45 -30.85
C ASP A 152 18.79 -1.98 -30.85
N ARG A 153 19.69 -2.86 -30.41
CA ARG A 153 21.14 -2.65 -30.50
C ARG A 153 21.67 -2.90 -31.91
N SER A 154 20.83 -3.36 -32.82
CA SER A 154 21.20 -3.78 -34.15
C SER A 154 20.88 -2.76 -35.26
N ILE A 155 20.56 -1.50 -34.93
CA ILE A 155 20.53 -0.46 -35.97
C ILE A 155 21.99 -0.21 -36.34
N PRO A 156 22.47 -0.73 -37.50
CA PRO A 156 23.82 -0.35 -37.96
C PRO A 156 23.83 1.16 -38.13
N ALA A 157 24.88 1.79 -37.57
CA ALA A 157 25.09 3.22 -37.75
C ALA A 157 24.86 3.51 -39.24
N ARG A 158 23.82 4.30 -39.56
CA ARG A 158 23.54 4.70 -40.94
C ARG A 158 24.84 5.25 -41.49
N SER A 159 25.44 4.51 -42.40
CA SER A 159 26.54 5.01 -43.19
C SER A 159 26.10 6.33 -43.80
N ARG A 160 26.71 7.42 -43.33
CA ARG A 160 26.49 8.74 -43.89
C ARG A 160 26.74 8.62 -45.40
N PRO A 161 25.79 9.04 -46.26
CA PRO A 161 26.07 9.06 -47.68
C PRO A 161 27.33 9.93 -47.89
N PRO A 162 28.24 9.52 -48.76
CA PRO A 162 29.43 10.30 -49.03
C PRO A 162 28.99 11.71 -49.52
N THR A 163 29.46 12.74 -48.82
CA THR A 163 29.24 14.13 -49.20
C THR A 163 29.92 14.28 -50.56
N ALA A 164 29.14 14.40 -51.62
CA ALA A 164 29.69 14.76 -52.93
C ALA A 164 30.30 16.17 -52.82
N LEU A 165 31.62 16.24 -52.84
CA LEU A 165 32.33 17.46 -53.07
C LEU A 165 32.14 17.89 -54.53
N MET A 166 31.41 18.96 -54.74
CA MET A 166 31.48 19.77 -55.98
C MET A 166 32.50 20.85 -55.79
#